data_9fd0c3cad5062feacf0338897221c4db
#
_entry.id   9fd0c3cad5062feacf0338897221c4db
#
_cell.length_a   1.000
_cell.length_b   1.000
_cell.length_c   1.000
_cell.angle_alpha   90.00
_cell.angle_beta   90.00
_cell.angle_gamma   90.00
#
_symmetry.space_group_name_H-M   'P 1'
#
loop_
_entity.id
_entity.type
_entity.pdbx_description
1 polymer ?
#
loop_
_entity_poly.entity_id
_entity_poly.type
_entity_poly.pdbx_seq_one_letter_code
_entity_poly.pdbx_strand_id
1 'polypeptide(L)'
;MPNGNFISFEGGEGVGKTTQVKLLKQSLINLGIKVVETREPGGSPSAELIRELLVSGPVERWDPMSEAMLHFVSRRVHIKDIIKPALERGDWVITDRFTDSTIAYQGFGQGVSSSQLXXMQDLAXGKFTPHITFILDLPADIGLARAASRKDEXSRYEKMDLELHNRLREGFLSIAKKXPRRIKIIDASQPSENVAEHIWEELSGXFNLNNYQQVK
;
A
#
# COMPACT_ATOMS: atom_id res chain seq x y z
N MET A 1 19.02 19.46 -1.80
CA MET A 1 18.57 18.58 -2.90
C MET A 1 17.07 18.38 -2.74
N PRO A 2 16.29 18.20 -3.84
CA PRO A 2 14.88 17.89 -3.66
C PRO A 2 14.74 16.53 -2.95
N ASN A 3 13.80 16.42 -2.03
CA ASN A 3 13.51 15.16 -1.37
C ASN A 3 12.95 14.16 -2.38
N GLY A 4 13.14 12.87 -2.13
CA GLY A 4 12.56 11.79 -2.95
C GLY A 4 11.04 11.79 -2.92
N ASN A 5 10.42 11.04 -3.79
CA ASN A 5 8.95 10.88 -3.84
C ASN A 5 8.51 9.58 -3.19
N PHE A 6 7.38 9.63 -2.49
CA PHE A 6 6.82 8.49 -1.76
C PHE A 6 5.50 8.05 -2.41
N ILE A 7 5.47 6.78 -2.84
CA ILE A 7 4.36 6.16 -3.58
C ILE A 7 3.86 4.96 -2.78
N SER A 8 2.55 4.80 -2.64
CA SER A 8 1.99 3.56 -2.07
C SER A 8 1.07 2.86 -3.07
N PHE A 9 1.04 1.54 -2.97
CA PHE A 9 0.10 0.68 -3.69
C PHE A 9 -0.86 0.06 -2.69
N GLU A 10 -2.15 0.13 -2.99
CA GLU A 10 -3.22 -0.30 -2.10
C GLU A 10 -4.22 -1.17 -2.86
N GLY A 11 -5.12 -1.81 -2.12
CA GLY A 11 -6.14 -2.67 -2.69
C GLY A 11 -6.20 -4.01 -1.99
N GLY A 12 -7.20 -4.82 -2.32
CA GLY A 12 -7.46 -6.12 -1.71
C GLY A 12 -6.38 -7.17 -1.96
N GLU A 13 -6.70 -8.40 -1.63
CA GLU A 13 -5.78 -9.52 -1.86
C GLU A 13 -5.83 -9.92 -3.34
N GLY A 14 -4.69 -10.37 -3.89
CA GLY A 14 -4.60 -10.86 -5.27
C GLY A 14 -4.79 -9.84 -6.38
N VAL A 15 -4.85 -8.54 -6.07
CA VAL A 15 -5.11 -7.49 -7.08
C VAL A 15 -3.88 -7.17 -7.95
N GLY A 16 -2.69 -7.71 -7.62
CA GLY A 16 -1.49 -7.52 -8.45
C GLY A 16 -0.51 -6.45 -7.95
N LYS A 17 -0.65 -5.96 -6.71
CA LYS A 17 0.21 -4.90 -6.15
C LYS A 17 1.69 -5.19 -6.35
N THR A 18 2.16 -6.35 -5.91
CA THR A 18 3.59 -6.71 -5.97
C THR A 18 4.13 -6.69 -7.40
N THR A 19 3.32 -7.12 -8.38
CA THR A 19 3.70 -7.08 -9.80
C THR A 19 3.86 -5.62 -10.26
N GLN A 20 2.88 -4.77 -9.94
CA GLN A 20 2.90 -3.38 -10.38
C GLN A 20 4.00 -2.56 -9.69
N VAL A 21 4.29 -2.87 -8.41
CA VAL A 21 5.43 -2.27 -7.69
C VAL A 21 6.74 -2.54 -8.43
N LYS A 22 6.96 -3.81 -8.85
CA LYS A 22 8.18 -4.20 -9.58
C LYS A 22 8.27 -3.52 -10.95
N LEU A 23 7.16 -3.48 -11.70
CA LEU A 23 7.13 -2.85 -13.02
C LEU A 23 7.41 -1.35 -12.90
N LEU A 24 6.76 -0.66 -11.96
CA LEU A 24 6.98 0.76 -11.74
C LEU A 24 8.42 1.05 -11.31
N LYS A 25 8.95 0.24 -10.39
CA LYS A 25 10.35 0.36 -9.94
C LYS A 25 11.30 0.28 -11.14
N GLN A 26 11.10 -0.70 -12.03
CA GLN A 26 11.97 -0.87 -13.19
C GLN A 26 11.89 0.34 -14.13
N SER A 27 10.68 0.87 -14.37
CA SER A 27 10.48 2.06 -15.21
C SER A 27 11.22 3.28 -14.64
N LEU A 28 11.15 3.49 -13.32
CA LEU A 28 11.84 4.60 -12.67
C LEU A 28 13.37 4.42 -12.72
N ILE A 29 13.86 3.20 -12.50
CA ILE A 29 15.32 2.89 -12.60
C ILE A 29 15.81 3.18 -14.01
N ASN A 30 15.03 2.85 -15.04
CA ASN A 30 15.39 3.11 -16.44
C ASN A 30 15.55 4.62 -16.73
N LEU A 31 14.90 5.48 -15.93
CA LEU A 31 15.08 6.95 -15.99
C LEU A 31 16.26 7.44 -15.12
N GLY A 32 17.00 6.53 -14.47
CA GLY A 32 18.11 6.89 -13.59
C GLY A 32 17.68 7.29 -12.18
N ILE A 33 16.42 7.05 -11.81
CA ILE A 33 15.90 7.37 -10.48
C ILE A 33 16.21 6.22 -9.51
N LYS A 34 16.80 6.53 -8.37
CA LYS A 34 17.05 5.53 -7.33
C LYS A 34 15.74 5.23 -6.59
N VAL A 35 15.43 3.95 -6.43
CA VAL A 35 14.16 3.52 -5.85
C VAL A 35 14.39 2.51 -4.72
N VAL A 36 13.81 2.79 -3.57
CA VAL A 36 13.69 1.85 -2.46
C VAL A 36 12.30 1.21 -2.52
N GLU A 37 12.26 -0.11 -2.74
CA GLU A 37 11.04 -0.91 -2.72
C GLU A 37 10.86 -1.46 -1.31
N THR A 38 9.66 -1.34 -0.75
CA THR A 38 9.35 -1.82 0.59
C THR A 38 7.88 -2.24 0.70
N ARG A 39 7.45 -2.68 1.90
CA ARG A 39 6.06 -3.12 2.11
C ARG A 39 5.63 -2.97 3.57
N GLU A 40 4.32 -2.97 3.81
CA GLU A 40 3.74 -3.00 5.15
C GLU A 40 2.69 -4.11 5.28
N PRO A 41 2.50 -4.66 6.49
CA PRO A 41 3.37 -4.47 7.64
C PRO A 41 4.76 -5.09 7.40
N GLY A 42 5.80 -4.49 8.01
CA GLY A 42 7.18 -4.94 7.83
C GLY A 42 8.06 -3.85 7.23
N GLY A 43 9.07 -4.26 6.46
CA GLY A 43 9.94 -3.37 5.72
C GLY A 43 11.22 -2.94 6.44
N SER A 44 11.32 -3.18 7.75
CA SER A 44 12.57 -2.98 8.52
C SER A 44 12.70 -4.10 9.53
N PRO A 45 13.91 -4.38 10.06
CA PRO A 45 14.09 -5.53 10.96
C PRO A 45 13.09 -5.58 12.13
N SER A 46 12.89 -4.48 12.83
CA SER A 46 11.92 -4.44 13.94
C SER A 46 10.47 -4.54 13.46
N ALA A 47 10.16 -3.94 12.32
CA ALA A 47 8.80 -4.01 11.75
C ALA A 47 8.47 -5.43 11.26
N GLU A 48 9.47 -6.21 10.81
CA GLU A 48 9.26 -7.61 10.40
C GLU A 48 8.84 -8.48 11.60
N LEU A 49 9.37 -8.22 12.80
CA LEU A 49 8.93 -8.94 14.01
C LEU A 49 7.44 -8.70 14.28
N ILE A 50 6.98 -7.46 14.06
CA ILE A 50 5.56 -7.14 14.23
C ILE A 50 4.73 -7.77 13.09
N ARG A 51 5.27 -7.81 11.87
CA ARG A 51 4.62 -8.48 10.74
C ARG A 51 4.31 -9.95 11.07
N GLU A 52 5.27 -10.67 11.66
CA GLU A 52 5.06 -12.08 12.05
C GLU A 52 3.85 -12.22 12.99
N LEU A 53 3.68 -11.28 13.93
CA LEU A 53 2.54 -11.28 14.83
C LEU A 53 1.21 -11.02 14.08
N LEU A 54 1.23 -10.15 13.08
CA LEU A 54 0.03 -9.72 12.36
C LEU A 54 -0.46 -10.72 11.31
N VAL A 55 0.47 -11.37 10.57
CA VAL A 55 0.08 -12.18 9.40
C VAL A 55 -0.09 -13.66 9.72
N SER A 56 0.36 -14.12 10.90
CA SER A 56 0.34 -15.54 11.30
C SER A 56 -0.72 -15.83 12.36
N GLY A 57 -1.07 -17.11 12.47
CA GLY A 57 -2.00 -17.57 13.50
C GLY A 57 -3.45 -17.58 13.06
N PRO A 58 -4.37 -17.82 14.00
CA PRO A 58 -5.81 -17.84 13.68
C PRO A 58 -6.35 -16.45 13.37
N VAL A 59 -7.47 -16.41 12.65
CA VAL A 59 -8.13 -15.16 12.24
C VAL A 59 -8.47 -14.30 13.46
N GLU A 60 -8.92 -14.91 14.54
CA GLU A 60 -9.38 -14.26 15.77
C GLU A 60 -8.24 -13.92 16.75
N ARG A 61 -6.99 -14.03 16.32
CA ARG A 61 -5.80 -13.78 17.18
C ARG A 61 -5.84 -12.41 17.86
N TRP A 62 -6.31 -11.40 17.14
CA TRP A 62 -6.33 -10.02 17.60
C TRP A 62 -7.73 -9.44 17.51
N ASP A 63 -8.13 -8.66 18.52
CA ASP A 63 -9.29 -7.78 18.35
C ASP A 63 -8.92 -6.64 17.38
N PRO A 64 -9.90 -6.03 16.70
CA PRO A 64 -9.60 -5.02 15.67
C PRO A 64 -8.77 -3.84 16.14
N MET A 65 -8.96 -3.40 17.40
CA MET A 65 -8.22 -2.25 17.94
C MET A 65 -6.75 -2.60 18.18
N SER A 66 -6.48 -3.76 18.80
CA SER A 66 -5.11 -4.25 19.03
C SER A 66 -4.37 -4.44 17.70
N GLU A 67 -5.07 -5.00 16.70
CA GLU A 67 -4.51 -5.19 15.36
C GLU A 67 -4.14 -3.83 14.73
N ALA A 68 -5.02 -2.82 14.82
CA ALA A 68 -4.75 -1.48 14.31
C ALA A 68 -3.52 -0.86 15.00
N MET A 69 -3.42 -1.00 16.33
CA MET A 69 -2.26 -0.49 17.08
C MET A 69 -0.95 -1.15 16.61
N LEU A 70 -0.94 -2.46 16.40
CA LEU A 70 0.24 -3.17 15.90
C LEU A 70 0.64 -2.68 14.51
N HIS A 71 -0.33 -2.43 13.62
CA HIS A 71 -0.05 -1.85 12.30
C HIS A 71 0.61 -0.47 12.43
N PHE A 72 0.11 0.38 13.33
CA PHE A 72 0.68 1.73 13.50
C PHE A 72 2.06 1.69 14.15
N VAL A 73 2.33 0.77 15.08
CA VAL A 73 3.69 0.59 15.64
C VAL A 73 4.65 0.13 14.55
N SER A 74 4.28 -0.89 13.77
CA SER A 74 5.10 -1.38 12.64
C SER A 74 5.41 -0.24 11.66
N ARG A 75 4.40 0.55 11.29
CA ARG A 75 4.52 1.68 10.37
C ARG A 75 5.45 2.76 10.91
N ARG A 76 5.33 3.11 12.20
CA ARG A 76 6.19 4.13 12.81
C ARG A 76 7.67 3.75 12.72
N VAL A 77 7.98 2.49 13.03
CA VAL A 77 9.36 1.98 12.94
C VAL A 77 9.82 1.98 11.48
N HIS A 78 8.99 1.51 10.57
CA HIS A 78 9.27 1.46 9.13
C HIS A 78 9.56 2.86 8.55
N ILE A 79 8.74 3.85 8.91
CA ILE A 79 8.95 5.25 8.48
C ILE A 79 10.30 5.76 8.97
N LYS A 80 10.61 5.54 10.25
CA LYS A 80 11.85 6.03 10.88
C LYS A 80 13.09 5.37 10.28
N ASP A 81 13.05 4.04 10.08
CA ASP A 81 14.25 3.27 9.75
C ASP A 81 14.52 3.20 8.24
N ILE A 82 13.48 3.25 7.41
CA ILE A 82 13.60 3.02 5.96
C ILE A 82 13.10 4.21 5.14
N ILE A 83 11.82 4.61 5.33
CA ILE A 83 11.18 5.54 4.39
C ILE A 83 11.80 6.94 4.46
N LYS A 84 11.84 7.54 5.66
CA LYS A 84 12.38 8.90 5.81
C LYS A 84 13.85 9.00 5.39
N PRO A 85 14.75 8.10 5.84
CA PRO A 85 16.14 8.18 5.38
C PRO A 85 16.30 8.06 3.86
N ALA A 86 15.49 7.22 3.20
CA ALA A 86 15.53 7.10 1.73
C ALA A 86 15.12 8.42 1.07
N LEU A 87 13.98 8.98 1.50
CA LEU A 87 13.47 10.23 0.93
C LEU A 87 14.45 11.40 1.13
N GLU A 88 15.09 11.47 2.31
CA GLU A 88 16.10 12.49 2.64
C GLU A 88 17.34 12.41 1.75
N ARG A 89 17.71 11.20 1.29
CA ARG A 89 18.80 11.03 0.31
C ARG A 89 18.38 11.38 -1.12
N GLY A 90 17.09 11.64 -1.34
CA GLY A 90 16.55 11.91 -2.69
C GLY A 90 16.11 10.62 -3.41
N ASP A 91 16.17 9.47 -2.75
CA ASP A 91 15.68 8.21 -3.32
C ASP A 91 14.14 8.22 -3.33
N TRP A 92 13.53 7.65 -4.36
CA TRP A 92 12.08 7.43 -4.36
C TRP A 92 11.76 6.18 -3.54
N VAL A 93 10.61 6.17 -2.89
CA VAL A 93 10.15 5.01 -2.11
C VAL A 93 8.84 4.52 -2.69
N ILE A 94 8.76 3.21 -2.97
CA ILE A 94 7.49 2.54 -3.36
C ILE A 94 7.17 1.52 -2.28
N THR A 95 6.00 1.62 -1.67
CA THR A 95 5.56 0.65 -0.67
C THR A 95 4.31 -0.11 -1.13
N ASP A 96 4.32 -1.43 -0.91
CA ASP A 96 3.12 -2.27 -1.00
C ASP A 96 2.39 -2.13 0.34
N ARG A 97 1.31 -1.39 0.36
CA ARG A 97 0.46 -0.96 1.49
C ARG A 97 1.10 0.15 2.35
N PHE A 98 0.21 0.98 2.91
CA PHE A 98 0.52 2.02 3.87
C PHE A 98 -0.74 2.30 4.71
N THR A 99 -0.96 3.54 5.15
CA THR A 99 -2.04 3.93 6.07
C THR A 99 -3.44 3.61 5.53
N ASP A 100 -3.65 3.75 4.21
CA ASP A 100 -4.97 3.52 3.61
C ASP A 100 -5.42 2.06 3.79
N SER A 101 -4.46 1.09 3.82
CA SER A 101 -4.78 -0.30 4.19
C SER A 101 -5.34 -0.41 5.60
N THR A 102 -4.77 0.29 6.60
CA THR A 102 -5.28 0.22 7.98
C THR A 102 -6.70 0.81 8.05
N ILE A 103 -6.95 1.90 7.33
CA ILE A 103 -8.30 2.49 7.29
C ILE A 103 -9.30 1.51 6.65
N ALA A 104 -8.89 0.84 5.56
CA ALA A 104 -9.76 -0.14 4.90
C ALA A 104 -9.99 -1.39 5.78
N TYR A 105 -8.90 -2.04 6.24
CA TYR A 105 -8.99 -3.32 6.95
C TYR A 105 -9.60 -3.14 8.34
N GLN A 106 -8.96 -2.35 9.20
CA GLN A 106 -9.42 -2.23 10.57
C GLN A 106 -10.62 -1.28 10.70
N GLY A 107 -10.74 -0.29 9.82
CA GLY A 107 -11.90 0.62 9.81
C GLY A 107 -13.11 0.00 9.13
N PHE A 108 -13.12 -0.03 7.80
CA PHE A 108 -14.28 -0.51 7.02
C PHE A 108 -14.52 -2.00 7.21
N GLY A 109 -13.45 -2.81 7.24
CA GLY A 109 -13.56 -4.26 7.38
C GLY A 109 -14.00 -4.70 8.77
N GLN A 110 -13.34 -4.18 9.82
CA GLN A 110 -13.48 -4.69 11.18
C GLN A 110 -14.17 -3.71 12.15
N GLY A 111 -14.55 -2.50 11.70
CA GLY A 111 -15.41 -1.60 12.48
C GLY A 111 -14.70 -0.69 13.49
N VAL A 112 -13.38 -0.54 13.43
CA VAL A 112 -12.69 0.47 14.26
C VAL A 112 -13.10 1.86 13.76
N SER A 113 -13.51 2.73 14.68
CA SER A 113 -14.04 4.05 14.27
C SER A 113 -12.95 4.90 13.60
N SER A 114 -13.37 5.71 12.64
CA SER A 114 -12.45 6.61 11.92
C SER A 114 -11.76 7.61 12.87
N SER A 115 -12.41 8.01 13.94
CA SER A 115 -11.81 8.90 14.94
C SER A 115 -10.68 8.22 15.69
N GLN A 116 -10.83 6.96 16.06
CA GLN A 116 -9.78 6.18 16.71
C GLN A 116 -8.59 5.96 15.77
N LEU A 117 -8.87 5.58 14.55
CA LEU A 117 -7.80 5.47 13.55
C LEU A 117 -7.05 6.77 13.29
N UNK A 118 -7.60 7.90 13.29
CA UNK A 118 -7.08 9.13 13.10
C UNK A 118 -6.23 9.49 14.20
N UNK A 119 -6.57 9.12 15.34
CA UNK A 119 -5.82 9.38 16.42
C UNK A 119 -4.58 8.65 16.47
N MET A 120 -4.69 7.33 16.20
CA MET A 120 -3.48 6.52 16.10
C MET A 120 -2.55 7.00 14.99
N GLN A 121 -3.10 7.37 13.85
CA GLN A 121 -2.32 7.91 12.74
C GLN A 121 -1.55 9.16 13.14
N ASP A 122 -2.18 10.08 13.82
CA ASP A 122 -1.55 11.34 14.26
C ASP A 122 -0.39 11.07 15.22
N LEU A 123 -0.55 10.11 16.11
CA LEU A 123 0.52 9.72 17.05
C LEU A 123 1.66 9.00 16.32
N ALA A 124 1.34 8.14 15.39
CA ALA A 124 2.34 7.33 14.68
C ALA A 124 2.97 8.02 13.48
N UNK A 125 2.18 8.67 12.72
CA UNK A 125 2.56 9.09 11.58
C UNK A 125 2.53 10.47 11.48
N GLY A 126 1.72 11.17 12.20
CA GLY A 126 1.43 12.60 12.02
C GLY A 126 0.84 12.86 10.64
N LYS A 127 1.31 13.91 10.01
CA LYS A 127 0.84 14.27 8.64
C LYS A 127 1.64 13.58 7.52
N PHE A 128 2.46 12.59 7.85
CA PHE A 128 3.28 11.90 6.86
C PHE A 128 2.42 10.96 6.02
N THR A 129 2.32 11.24 4.72
CA THR A 129 1.50 10.48 3.76
C THR A 129 2.25 10.31 2.44
N PRO A 130 1.90 9.31 1.64
CA PRO A 130 2.43 9.21 0.27
C PRO A 130 2.06 10.46 -0.56
N HIS A 131 2.92 10.80 -1.50
CA HIS A 131 2.65 11.84 -2.49
C HIS A 131 1.56 11.40 -3.46
N ILE A 132 1.55 10.10 -3.81
CA ILE A 132 0.51 9.48 -4.63
C ILE A 132 0.28 8.05 -4.15
N THR A 133 -0.97 7.61 -4.22
CA THR A 133 -1.39 6.24 -3.87
C THR A 133 -2.16 5.66 -5.05
N PHE A 134 -1.80 4.46 -5.47
CA PHE A 134 -2.54 3.70 -6.48
C PHE A 134 -3.37 2.63 -5.78
N ILE A 135 -4.70 2.75 -5.88
CA ILE A 135 -5.60 1.68 -5.43
C ILE A 135 -5.91 0.81 -6.64
N LEU A 136 -5.43 -0.43 -6.58
CA LEU A 136 -5.73 -1.43 -7.61
C LEU A 136 -7.11 -2.02 -7.31
N ASP A 137 -8.10 -1.67 -8.10
CA ASP A 137 -9.49 -2.11 -7.90
C ASP A 137 -9.77 -3.38 -8.68
N LEU A 138 -10.30 -4.39 -7.97
CA LEU A 138 -10.67 -5.69 -8.55
C LEU A 138 -11.80 -6.28 -7.69
N PRO A 139 -12.81 -6.93 -8.27
CA PRO A 139 -13.79 -7.67 -7.46
C PRO A 139 -13.11 -8.64 -6.50
N ALA A 140 -13.60 -8.68 -5.26
CA ALA A 140 -12.94 -9.41 -4.17
C ALA A 140 -12.82 -10.91 -4.44
N ASP A 141 -13.86 -11.51 -5.03
CA ASP A 141 -13.88 -12.93 -5.40
C ASP A 141 -12.77 -13.28 -6.40
N ILE A 142 -12.56 -12.43 -7.40
CA ILE A 142 -11.50 -12.61 -8.41
C ILE A 142 -10.13 -12.48 -7.73
N GLY A 143 -9.96 -11.47 -6.88
CA GLY A 143 -8.71 -11.26 -6.15
C GLY A 143 -8.36 -12.46 -5.27
N LEU A 144 -9.31 -12.94 -4.48
CA LEU A 144 -9.11 -14.10 -3.61
C LEU A 144 -8.79 -15.38 -4.41
N ALA A 145 -9.44 -15.58 -5.55
CA ALA A 145 -9.14 -16.72 -6.44
C ALA A 145 -7.69 -16.63 -6.96
N ARG A 146 -7.23 -15.43 -7.36
CA ARG A 146 -5.83 -15.22 -7.78
C ARG A 146 -4.85 -15.47 -6.61
N ALA A 147 -5.20 -15.00 -5.40
CA ALA A 147 -4.36 -15.19 -4.21
C ALA A 147 -4.24 -16.70 -3.87
N ALA A 148 -5.36 -17.41 -3.90
CA ALA A 148 -5.41 -18.85 -3.60
C ALA A 148 -4.62 -19.71 -4.60
N SER A 149 -4.42 -19.22 -5.84
CA SER A 149 -3.65 -19.96 -6.86
C SER A 149 -2.14 -19.90 -6.63
N ARG A 150 -1.68 -19.05 -5.73
CA ARG A 150 -0.25 -18.97 -5.37
C ARG A 150 0.10 -20.15 -4.46
N LYS A 151 1.33 -20.62 -4.53
CA LYS A 151 1.80 -21.77 -3.74
C LYS A 151 2.17 -21.41 -2.30
N ASP A 152 2.10 -20.13 -1.94
CA ASP A 152 2.47 -19.66 -0.60
C ASP A 152 1.33 -19.93 0.39
N GLU A 153 1.67 -19.99 1.67
CA GLU A 153 0.64 -20.14 2.71
C GLU A 153 -0.26 -18.89 2.76
N UNK A 154 -1.44 -18.86 2.78
CA UNK A 154 -2.30 -17.89 2.85
C UNK A 154 -2.14 -17.21 4.08
N SER A 155 -2.09 -16.13 3.98
CA SER A 155 -1.98 -15.26 5.14
C SER A 155 -3.27 -15.28 5.98
N ARG A 156 -3.17 -14.81 7.20
CA ARG A 156 -4.34 -14.70 8.09
C ARG A 156 -5.46 -13.87 7.42
N TYR A 157 -5.10 -12.81 6.70
CA TYR A 157 -6.07 -11.94 6.02
C TYR A 157 -6.76 -12.64 4.85
N GLU A 158 -6.04 -13.45 4.09
CA GLU A 158 -6.61 -14.20 2.96
C GLU A 158 -7.63 -15.27 3.42
N LYS A 159 -7.54 -15.69 4.68
CA LYS A 159 -8.46 -16.68 5.28
C LYS A 159 -9.79 -16.07 5.76
N MET A 160 -9.90 -14.72 5.75
CA MET A 160 -11.13 -14.03 6.15
C MET A 160 -12.23 -14.21 5.08
N ASP A 161 -13.48 -13.98 5.46
CA ASP A 161 -14.62 -14.24 4.58
C ASP A 161 -14.74 -13.22 3.43
N LEU A 162 -15.46 -13.61 2.38
CA LEU A 162 -15.67 -12.80 1.19
C LEU A 162 -16.40 -11.48 1.52
N GLU A 163 -17.32 -11.52 2.50
CA GLU A 163 -18.07 -10.32 2.91
C GLU A 163 -17.12 -9.24 3.45
N LEU A 164 -16.14 -9.64 4.27
CA LEU A 164 -15.11 -8.70 4.74
C LEU A 164 -14.33 -8.11 3.56
N HIS A 165 -13.91 -8.96 2.61
CA HIS A 165 -13.15 -8.48 1.43
C HIS A 165 -13.97 -7.53 0.56
N ASN A 166 -15.28 -7.71 0.46
CA ASN A 166 -16.16 -6.75 -0.22
C ASN A 166 -16.19 -5.42 0.53
N ARG A 167 -16.32 -5.45 1.88
CA ARG A 167 -16.24 -4.21 2.69
C ARG A 167 -14.89 -3.51 2.53
N LEU A 168 -13.79 -4.28 2.42
CA LEU A 168 -12.45 -3.70 2.18
C LEU A 168 -12.40 -2.96 0.84
N ARG A 169 -12.92 -3.59 -0.22
CA ARG A 169 -12.97 -2.96 -1.55
C ARG A 169 -13.77 -1.65 -1.50
N GLU A 170 -14.98 -1.68 -0.91
CA GLU A 170 -15.80 -0.48 -0.73
C GLU A 170 -15.07 0.58 0.09
N GLY A 171 -14.35 0.16 1.13
CA GLY A 171 -13.52 1.03 1.96
C GLY A 171 -12.46 1.75 1.13
N PHE A 172 -11.69 1.01 0.34
CA PHE A 172 -10.67 1.61 -0.54
C PHE A 172 -11.29 2.61 -1.52
N LEU A 173 -12.42 2.27 -2.14
CA LEU A 173 -13.10 3.18 -3.08
C LEU A 173 -13.62 4.43 -2.36
N SER A 174 -14.13 4.27 -1.13
CA SER A 174 -14.56 5.40 -0.29
C SER A 174 -13.40 6.32 0.08
N ILE A 175 -12.25 5.74 0.44
CA ILE A 175 -11.03 6.50 0.76
C ILE A 175 -10.57 7.30 -0.48
N ALA A 176 -10.57 6.68 -1.66
CA ALA A 176 -10.18 7.34 -2.91
C ALA A 176 -11.07 8.55 -3.21
N LYS A 177 -12.37 8.43 -3.02
CA LYS A 177 -13.35 9.54 -3.21
C LYS A 177 -13.05 10.73 -2.29
N LYS A 178 -12.49 10.51 -1.15
CA LYS A 178 -12.12 11.57 -0.20
C LYS A 178 -10.81 12.27 -0.54
N UNK A 179 -9.64 11.79 -1.17
CA UNK A 179 -8.69 12.17 -1.43
C UNK A 179 -8.38 12.17 -2.52
N PRO A 180 -9.15 12.56 -3.86
CA PRO A 180 -8.89 12.23 -5.27
C PRO A 180 -7.59 12.84 -5.84
N ARG A 181 -7.06 13.87 -5.22
CA ARG A 181 -5.77 14.45 -5.66
C ARG A 181 -4.60 13.53 -5.38
N ARG A 182 -4.62 12.81 -4.26
CA ARG A 182 -3.55 11.91 -3.83
C ARG A 182 -3.75 10.48 -4.32
N ILE A 183 -4.99 10.05 -4.44
CA ILE A 183 -5.33 8.64 -4.68
C ILE A 183 -5.93 8.45 -6.06
N LYS A 184 -5.34 7.51 -6.81
CA LYS A 184 -5.78 7.13 -8.16
C LYS A 184 -6.29 5.69 -8.12
N ILE A 185 -7.50 5.48 -8.66
CA ILE A 185 -8.09 4.14 -8.78
C ILE A 185 -7.65 3.59 -10.14
N ILE A 186 -7.07 2.40 -10.13
CA ILE A 186 -6.61 1.71 -11.35
C ILE A 186 -7.40 0.41 -11.48
N ASP A 187 -8.02 0.20 -12.62
CA ASP A 187 -8.77 -1.02 -12.94
C ASP A 187 -7.81 -2.20 -13.09
N ALA A 188 -7.73 -3.05 -12.07
CA ALA A 188 -6.84 -4.21 -12.04
C ALA A 188 -7.46 -5.47 -12.68
N SER A 189 -8.62 -5.34 -13.35
CA SER A 189 -9.18 -6.41 -14.15
C SER A 189 -8.49 -6.55 -15.51
N GLN A 190 -7.82 -5.48 -15.95
CA GLN A 190 -7.10 -5.42 -17.22
C GLN A 190 -5.83 -6.27 -17.22
N PRO A 191 -5.25 -6.58 -18.39
CA PRO A 191 -3.92 -7.19 -18.46
C PRO A 191 -2.87 -6.36 -17.68
N SER A 192 -1.89 -7.06 -17.12
CA SER A 192 -0.87 -6.43 -16.25
C SER A 192 -0.16 -5.25 -16.91
N GLU A 193 0.06 -5.35 -18.22
CA GLU A 193 0.74 -4.33 -19.02
C GLU A 193 -0.11 -3.05 -19.10
N ASN A 194 -1.41 -3.21 -19.34
CA ASN A 194 -2.35 -2.07 -19.40
C ASN A 194 -2.46 -1.38 -18.02
N VAL A 195 -2.50 -2.18 -16.95
CA VAL A 195 -2.48 -1.64 -15.57
C VAL A 195 -1.21 -0.81 -15.35
N ALA A 196 -0.06 -1.33 -15.79
CA ALA A 196 1.22 -0.63 -15.65
C ALA A 196 1.26 0.67 -16.46
N GLU A 197 0.68 0.67 -17.67
CA GLU A 197 0.57 1.88 -18.50
C GLU A 197 -0.27 2.96 -17.81
N HIS A 198 -1.44 2.62 -17.28
CA HIS A 198 -2.28 3.58 -16.55
C HIS A 198 -1.57 4.15 -15.32
N ILE A 199 -0.87 3.28 -14.56
CA ILE A 199 -0.08 3.72 -13.39
C ILE A 199 1.00 4.72 -13.86
N TRP A 200 1.68 4.40 -14.97
CA TRP A 200 2.74 5.23 -15.52
C TRP A 200 2.20 6.60 -15.98
N GLU A 201 1.06 6.63 -16.67
CA GLU A 201 0.42 7.87 -17.12
C GLU A 201 0.10 8.79 -15.94
N GLU A 202 -0.54 8.25 -14.90
CA GLU A 202 -0.90 9.03 -13.70
C GLU A 202 0.36 9.53 -12.97
N LEU A 203 1.38 8.67 -12.84
CA LEU A 203 2.64 9.05 -12.18
C LEU A 203 3.37 10.12 -12.98
N SER A 204 3.49 9.93 -14.28
CA SER A 204 4.21 10.84 -15.18
C SER A 204 3.55 12.20 -15.20
N GLY A 205 2.26 12.26 -15.18
CA GLY A 205 1.51 13.49 -15.01
C GLY A 205 1.79 14.19 -13.66
N UNK A 206 1.98 13.33 -12.55
CA UNK A 206 2.12 13.83 -11.35
C UNK A 206 3.33 14.44 -11.11
N PHE A 207 4.37 13.90 -11.72
CA PHE A 207 5.74 14.31 -11.43
C PHE A 207 6.49 14.91 -12.65
N ASN A 208 5.81 15.13 -13.75
CA ASN A 208 6.36 15.68 -15.01
C ASN A 208 7.53 14.82 -15.55
N LEU A 209 7.42 13.50 -15.50
CA LEU A 209 8.51 12.58 -15.86
C LEU A 209 8.78 12.53 -17.37
N ASN A 210 7.86 12.99 -18.20
CA ASN A 210 8.04 13.04 -19.65
C ASN A 210 9.23 13.89 -20.07
N ASN A 211 9.66 14.82 -19.24
CA ASN A 211 10.82 15.67 -19.49
C ASN A 211 12.17 15.02 -19.07
N TYR A 212 12.14 13.89 -18.35
CA TYR A 212 13.35 13.21 -17.90
C TYR A 212 14.14 12.56 -19.04
N GLN A 213 13.48 12.27 -20.17
CA GLN A 213 14.13 11.68 -21.35
C GLN A 213 14.93 12.70 -22.18
N GLN A 214 14.78 14.01 -21.93
CA GLN A 214 15.41 15.06 -22.75
C GLN A 214 16.73 15.60 -22.16
N VAL A 215 17.18 15.07 -21.02
CA VAL A 215 18.35 15.61 -20.29
C VAL A 215 19.55 14.66 -20.33
N LYS A 216 19.56 13.64 -21.23
CA LYS A 216 20.74 12.79 -21.46
C LYS A 216 21.33 13.01 -22.82
#